data_76cd95248be2933b5d57036af33533f3
#
_entry.id   76cd95248be2933b5d57036af33533f3
#
_cell.length_a   1.000
_cell.length_b   1.000
_cell.length_c   1.000
_cell.angle_alpha   90.00
_cell.angle_beta   90.00
_cell.angle_gamma   90.00
#
_symmetry.space_group_name_H-M   'P 1'
#
loop_
_entity.id
_entity.type
_entity.pdbx_description
1 polymer ?
#
loop_
_entity_poly.entity_id
_entity_poly.type
_entity_poly.pdbx_seq_one_letter_code
_entity_poly.pdbx_strand_id
1 'polypeptide(L)'
;MLRVGDMARSVDFYTRVLGMNLLRTTNREEQKYSLAFVGFGRGNEDGQAEIELTYNYGVNQYEHGGAYGHIALAVPDVYKACENIAAAGAILPALLALFRVAKP
;
A
#
# COMPACT_ATOMS: atom_id res chain seq x y z
N MET A 1 -1.69 0.14 -9.87
CA MET A 1 -0.27 -0.31 -9.73
C MET A 1 0.59 0.85 -9.24
N LEU A 2 1.48 0.55 -8.31
CA LEU A 2 2.47 1.52 -7.82
C LEU A 2 3.87 0.95 -8.03
N ARG A 3 4.78 1.77 -8.57
CA ARG A 3 6.19 1.42 -8.63
C ARG A 3 6.85 1.78 -7.30
N VAL A 4 7.60 0.85 -6.73
CA VAL A 4 8.27 1.01 -5.44
C VAL A 4 9.77 0.77 -5.58
N GLY A 5 10.55 1.48 -4.78
CA GLY A 5 12.02 1.37 -4.80
C GLY A 5 12.58 0.29 -3.87
N ASP A 6 11.75 -0.27 -2.99
CA ASP A 6 12.13 -1.30 -2.02
C ASP A 6 10.89 -2.13 -1.70
N MET A 7 10.83 -3.34 -2.21
CA MET A 7 9.64 -4.18 -2.08
C MET A 7 9.39 -4.57 -0.62
N ALA A 8 10.41 -4.97 0.11
CA ALA A 8 10.24 -5.40 1.50
C ALA A 8 9.72 -4.28 2.39
N ARG A 9 10.24 -3.07 2.22
CA ARG A 9 9.80 -1.90 2.95
C ARG A 9 8.36 -1.52 2.60
N SER A 10 8.02 -1.59 1.33
CA SER A 10 6.67 -1.25 0.86
C SER A 10 5.63 -2.27 1.35
N VAL A 11 5.94 -3.56 1.26
CA VAL A 11 5.06 -4.62 1.79
C VAL A 11 4.88 -4.46 3.30
N ASP A 12 5.95 -4.16 4.05
CA ASP A 12 5.85 -3.89 5.49
C ASP A 12 4.90 -2.73 5.78
N PHE A 13 4.99 -1.65 5.02
CA PHE A 13 4.12 -0.49 5.20
C PHE A 13 2.65 -0.86 4.98
N TYR A 14 2.31 -1.50 3.87
CA TYR A 14 0.92 -1.83 3.57
C TYR A 14 0.36 -2.91 4.49
N THR A 15 1.19 -3.82 4.99
CA THR A 15 0.72 -4.91 5.87
C THR A 15 0.77 -4.51 7.34
N ARG A 16 1.95 -4.32 7.91
CA ARG A 16 2.10 -4.04 9.33
C ARG A 16 1.52 -2.69 9.72
N VAL A 17 1.71 -1.66 8.89
CA VAL A 17 1.27 -0.30 9.24
C VAL A 17 -0.19 -0.08 8.87
N LEU A 18 -0.61 -0.40 7.64
CA LEU A 18 -1.98 -0.16 7.18
C LEU A 18 -2.95 -1.31 7.44
N GLY A 19 -2.46 -2.47 7.85
CA GLY A 19 -3.32 -3.60 8.21
C GLY A 19 -3.80 -4.44 7.03
N MET A 20 -3.22 -4.27 5.85
CA MET A 20 -3.52 -5.12 4.71
C MET A 20 -2.83 -6.48 4.83
N ASN A 21 -3.21 -7.41 3.99
CA ASN A 21 -2.57 -8.71 3.84
C ASN A 21 -1.73 -8.73 2.56
N LEU A 22 -0.60 -9.44 2.63
CA LEU A 22 0.14 -9.79 1.42
C LEU A 22 -0.58 -10.98 0.77
N LEU A 23 -1.18 -10.74 -0.38
CA LEU A 23 -2.07 -11.71 -1.01
C LEU A 23 -1.31 -12.70 -1.90
N ARG A 24 -0.36 -12.21 -2.67
CA ARG A 24 0.49 -13.03 -3.53
C ARG A 24 1.70 -12.24 -4.01
N THR A 25 2.72 -12.96 -4.45
CA THR A 25 3.94 -12.38 -5.03
C THR A 25 4.29 -13.10 -6.32
N THR A 26 4.97 -12.38 -7.21
CA THR A 26 5.49 -12.94 -8.45
C THR A 26 6.87 -12.34 -8.71
N ASN A 27 7.86 -13.20 -8.97
CA ASN A 27 9.20 -12.76 -9.34
C ASN A 27 9.45 -13.11 -10.81
N ARG A 28 9.81 -12.10 -11.60
CA ARG A 28 10.15 -12.24 -13.01
C ARG A 28 11.62 -11.87 -13.21
N GLU A 29 12.50 -12.77 -12.81
CA GLU A 29 13.93 -12.49 -12.78
C GLU A 29 14.50 -12.23 -14.17
N GLU A 30 14.00 -12.90 -15.20
CA GLU A 30 14.45 -12.66 -16.58
C GLU A 30 14.06 -11.27 -17.08
N GLN A 31 12.88 -10.78 -16.71
CA GLN A 31 12.43 -9.45 -17.04
C GLN A 31 12.86 -8.40 -16.02
N LYS A 32 13.50 -8.82 -14.94
CA LYS A 32 14.05 -7.96 -13.88
C LYS A 32 13.01 -7.13 -13.16
N TYR A 33 11.92 -7.75 -12.77
CA TYR A 33 10.94 -7.12 -11.89
C TYR A 33 10.27 -8.14 -10.98
N SER A 34 9.71 -7.63 -9.89
CA SER A 34 8.89 -8.41 -8.95
C SER A 34 7.58 -7.68 -8.70
N LEU A 35 6.55 -8.45 -8.42
CA LEU A 35 5.22 -7.95 -8.08
C LEU A 35 4.82 -8.46 -6.71
N ALA A 36 4.11 -7.62 -5.95
CA ALA A 36 3.41 -8.03 -4.75
C ALA A 36 2.03 -7.39 -4.76
N PHE A 37 1.02 -8.15 -4.35
CA PHE A 37 -0.36 -7.68 -4.28
C PHE A 37 -0.77 -7.60 -2.82
N VAL A 38 -1.23 -6.44 -2.39
CA VAL A 38 -1.69 -6.20 -1.02
C VAL A 38 -3.14 -5.73 -1.03
N GLY A 39 -3.89 -6.09 0.00
CA GLY A 39 -5.28 -5.71 0.11
C GLY A 39 -5.87 -6.17 1.43
N PHE A 40 -7.08 -5.70 1.72
CA PHE A 40 -7.80 -6.13 2.92
C PHE A 40 -8.47 -7.49 2.70
N GLY A 41 -8.60 -8.27 3.78
CA GLY A 41 -9.19 -9.60 3.72
C GLY A 41 -8.43 -10.49 2.73
N ARG A 42 -9.15 -11.13 1.82
CA ARG A 42 -8.60 -11.97 0.75
C ARG A 42 -8.54 -11.23 -0.59
N GLY A 43 -8.63 -9.90 -0.56
CA GLY A 43 -8.57 -9.09 -1.76
C GLY A 43 -9.76 -9.33 -2.70
N ASN A 44 -9.46 -9.60 -3.98
CA ASN A 44 -10.49 -9.77 -5.01
C ASN A 44 -11.47 -10.91 -4.70
N GLU A 45 -11.04 -11.96 -4.01
CA GLU A 45 -11.92 -13.05 -3.61
C GLU A 45 -13.06 -12.57 -2.68
N ASP A 46 -12.79 -11.54 -1.90
CA ASP A 46 -13.78 -10.92 -1.01
C ASP A 46 -14.48 -9.71 -1.66
N GLY A 47 -14.25 -9.47 -2.94
CA GLY A 47 -14.76 -8.28 -3.63
C GLY A 47 -14.03 -7.00 -3.24
N GLN A 48 -12.85 -7.10 -2.61
CA GLN A 48 -12.03 -5.96 -2.22
C GLN A 48 -11.04 -5.59 -3.31
N ALA A 49 -10.71 -4.31 -3.41
CA ALA A 49 -9.65 -3.86 -4.30
C ALA A 49 -8.28 -4.31 -3.79
N GLU A 50 -7.35 -4.46 -4.70
CA GLU A 50 -5.96 -4.80 -4.41
C GLU A 50 -5.04 -3.72 -4.97
N ILE A 51 -3.90 -3.52 -4.31
CA ILE A 51 -2.83 -2.68 -4.81
C ILE A 51 -1.72 -3.59 -5.32
N GLU A 52 -1.36 -3.43 -6.60
CA GLU A 52 -0.20 -4.09 -7.17
C GLU A 52 1.03 -3.21 -6.94
N LEU A 53 2.02 -3.75 -6.27
CA LEU A 53 3.32 -3.13 -6.08
C LEU A 53 4.31 -3.72 -7.08
N THR A 54 5.00 -2.87 -7.81
CA THR A 54 5.98 -3.30 -8.80
C THR A 54 7.36 -2.78 -8.40
N TYR A 55 8.31 -3.69 -8.23
CA TYR A 55 9.71 -3.34 -8.04
C TYR A 55 10.49 -3.71 -9.31
N ASN A 56 11.05 -2.71 -9.98
CA ASN A 56 11.97 -2.91 -11.10
C ASN A 56 13.39 -2.99 -10.55
N TYR A 57 14.10 -4.08 -10.80
CA TYR A 57 15.39 -4.35 -10.17
C TYR A 57 16.39 -3.23 -10.46
N GLY A 58 17.02 -2.75 -9.40
CA GLY A 58 18.00 -1.67 -9.46
C GLY A 58 17.42 -0.26 -9.49
N VAL A 59 16.12 -0.10 -9.59
CA VAL A 59 15.48 1.23 -9.57
C VAL A 59 14.90 1.48 -8.18
N ASN A 60 15.54 2.33 -7.40
CA ASN A 60 15.17 2.59 -6.01
C ASN A 60 14.55 3.97 -5.76
N GLN A 61 14.43 4.79 -6.79
CA GLN A 61 13.78 6.09 -6.72
C GLN A 61 13.02 6.40 -8.01
N TYR A 62 11.91 7.10 -7.86
CA TYR A 62 11.09 7.56 -8.97
C TYR A 62 10.73 9.03 -8.77
N GLU A 63 10.73 9.79 -9.85
CA GLU A 63 10.23 11.16 -9.82
C GLU A 63 8.74 11.14 -10.10
N HIS A 64 7.96 11.69 -9.16
CA HIS A 64 6.51 11.78 -9.30
C HIS A 64 6.08 12.94 -10.19
N GLY A 65 6.88 13.98 -10.29
CA GLY A 65 6.50 15.20 -10.97
C GLY A 65 5.24 15.79 -10.36
N GLY A 66 4.35 16.30 -11.20
CA GLY A 66 3.05 16.81 -10.78
C GLY A 66 1.89 15.87 -11.06
N ALA A 67 2.17 14.60 -11.45
CA ALA A 67 1.14 13.68 -11.92
C ALA A 67 0.60 12.74 -10.84
N TYR A 68 1.40 12.44 -9.82
CA TYR A 68 0.95 11.56 -8.73
C TYR A 68 0.04 12.31 -7.78
N GLY A 69 -1.08 11.70 -7.42
CA GLY A 69 -2.02 12.26 -6.46
C GLY A 69 -1.95 11.51 -5.13
N HIS A 70 -3.03 10.85 -4.78
CA HIS A 70 -3.15 10.10 -3.53
C HIS A 70 -4.02 8.86 -3.72
N ILE A 71 -3.94 7.95 -2.75
CA ILE A 71 -4.83 6.80 -2.62
C ILE A 71 -5.68 7.03 -1.38
N ALA A 72 -6.99 6.87 -1.52
CA ALA A 72 -7.92 6.97 -0.40
C ALA A 72 -8.38 5.56 -0.01
N LEU A 73 -8.31 5.26 1.28
CA LEU A 73 -8.77 4.00 1.85
C LEU A 73 -9.99 4.26 2.73
N ALA A 74 -11.07 3.53 2.49
CA ALA A 74 -12.27 3.59 3.33
C ALA A 74 -12.05 2.74 4.58
N VAL A 75 -12.30 3.33 5.75
CA VAL A 75 -12.19 2.64 7.03
C VAL A 75 -13.43 2.92 7.89
N PRO A 76 -13.83 2.00 8.79
CA PRO A 76 -15.00 2.22 9.65
C PRO A 76 -14.84 3.40 10.62
N ASP A 77 -13.63 3.59 11.14
CA ASP A 77 -13.32 4.64 12.11
C ASP A 77 -11.95 5.23 11.80
N VAL A 78 -11.94 6.44 11.22
CA VAL A 78 -10.70 7.09 10.79
C VAL A 78 -9.81 7.47 11.98
N TYR A 79 -10.39 7.83 13.13
CA TYR A 79 -9.60 8.17 14.31
C TYR A 79 -8.85 6.96 14.85
N LYS A 80 -9.54 5.83 14.95
CA LYS A 80 -8.92 4.59 15.38
C LYS A 80 -7.87 4.09 14.39
N ALA A 81 -8.14 4.19 13.10
CA ALA A 81 -7.16 3.86 12.06
C ALA A 81 -5.91 4.71 12.20
N CYS A 82 -6.04 6.02 12.39
CA CYS A 82 -4.91 6.93 12.58
C CYS A 82 -4.12 6.59 13.86
N GLU A 83 -4.79 6.25 14.96
CA GLU A 83 -4.13 5.82 16.20
C GLU A 83 -3.28 4.57 15.95
N ASN A 84 -3.85 3.57 15.30
CA ASN A 84 -3.15 2.31 15.01
C ASN A 84 -1.94 2.53 14.10
N ILE A 85 -2.08 3.38 13.10
CA ILE A 85 -1.01 3.70 12.15
C ILE A 85 0.11 4.47 12.83
N ALA A 86 -0.24 5.44 13.69
CA ALA A 86 0.75 6.17 14.48
C ALA A 86 1.51 5.26 15.44
N ALA A 87 0.80 4.32 16.09
CA ALA A 87 1.42 3.33 16.97
C ALA A 87 2.39 2.42 16.23
N ALA A 88 2.16 2.19 14.95
CA ALA A 88 3.06 1.43 14.08
C ALA A 88 4.25 2.25 13.55
N GLY A 89 4.37 3.53 13.94
CA GLY A 89 5.51 4.38 13.63
C GLY A 89 5.37 5.26 12.39
N ALA A 90 4.20 5.35 11.80
CA ALA A 90 3.99 6.19 10.63
C ALA A 90 3.69 7.66 11.00
N ILE A 91 3.96 8.57 10.07
CA ILE A 91 3.77 10.01 10.27
C ILE A 91 2.34 10.41 9.89
N LEU A 92 1.52 10.78 10.89
CA LEU A 92 0.09 11.05 10.75
C LEU A 92 -0.30 12.13 9.73
N PRO A 93 0.35 13.28 9.63
CA PRO A 93 -0.11 14.31 8.69
C PRO A 93 -0.14 13.86 7.24
N ALA A 94 0.79 13.01 6.84
CA ALA A 94 0.82 12.44 5.49
C ALA A 94 -0.26 11.39 5.28
N LEU A 95 -0.75 10.76 6.35
CA LEU A 95 -1.71 9.66 6.30
C LEU A 95 -3.16 10.13 6.33
N LEU A 96 -3.45 11.26 6.98
CA LEU A 96 -4.81 11.80 7.02
C LEU A 96 -5.39 12.05 5.62
N ALA A 97 -4.53 12.32 4.65
CA ALA A 97 -4.93 12.48 3.25
C ALA A 97 -5.31 11.15 2.59
N LEU A 98 -4.92 10.01 3.16
CA LEU A 98 -5.14 8.67 2.59
C LEU A 98 -6.45 8.03 3.08
N PHE A 99 -7.06 8.55 4.15
CA PHE A 99 -8.21 7.91 4.77
C PHE A 99 -9.48 8.73 4.64
N ARG A 100 -10.56 8.05 4.33
CA ARG A 100 -11.91 8.62 4.40
C ARG A 100 -12.79 7.65 5.16
N VAL A 101 -13.67 8.20 5.98
CA VAL A 101 -14.66 7.39 6.69
C VAL A 101 -15.65 6.83 5.68
N ALA A 102 -15.87 5.51 5.74
CA ALA A 102 -16.95 4.90 4.96
C ALA A 102 -18.27 5.37 5.56
N LYS A 103 -19.13 5.94 4.73
CA LYS A 103 -20.50 6.28 5.16
C LYS A 103 -21.33 5.00 5.18
N PRO A 104 -22.18 4.87 6.21
CA PRO A 104 -23.09 3.73 6.25
C PRO A 104 -24.08 3.76 5.10
#